data_bd895040be276a3735adead6e4155004
#
_entry.id   bd895040be276a3735adead6e4155004
#
_cell.length_a   1.000
_cell.length_b   1.000
_cell.length_c   1.000
_cell.angle_alpha   90.00
_cell.angle_beta   90.00
_cell.angle_gamma   90.00
#
_symmetry.space_group_name_H-M   'P 1'
#
loop_
_entity.id
_entity.type
_entity.pdbx_description
1 polymer ?
#
loop_
_entity_poly.entity_id
_entity_poly.type
_entity_poly.pdbx_seq_one_letter_code
_entity_poly.pdbx_strand_id
1 'polypeptide(L)'
;QEIAQFVPIEYYYEMVEHRKLIDTLIPPKGVLLNMGFSINSRGADYGPALSQNNDALLFTSQREELSFEINKSKNEDLYISYLDAYGTWSKAYAMEEINSNYNEGSACLSADGNTLYFSRCDCPSCYGDCDLFSASLKDSTWTDIKNLGINVNSLSWDSHPSLSHSGDTLFFASDRLGGFGLSDIYFTINKDGFWTQSQNLGPIINTRNNEVSP
;
A
#
# COMPACT_ATOMS: atom_id res chain seq x y z
N GLN A 1 34.79 -8.20 2.66
CA GLN A 1 34.89 -8.75 1.29
C GLN A 1 33.53 -8.52 0.64
N GLU A 2 33.44 -7.48 -0.19
CA GLU A 2 32.30 -7.28 -1.08
C GLU A 2 32.24 -8.47 -2.03
N ILE A 3 31.24 -9.29 -1.89
CA ILE A 3 30.84 -10.24 -2.93
C ILE A 3 30.18 -9.37 -4.00
N ALA A 4 30.95 -8.98 -5.01
CA ALA A 4 30.41 -8.36 -6.21
C ALA A 4 29.41 -9.35 -6.82
N GLN A 5 28.13 -9.05 -6.72
CA GLN A 5 27.07 -9.86 -7.27
C GLN A 5 27.01 -9.59 -8.77
N PHE A 6 27.66 -10.41 -9.55
CA PHE A 6 27.52 -10.41 -10.99
C PHE A 6 26.14 -10.98 -11.36
N VAL A 7 25.18 -10.09 -11.65
CA VAL A 7 24.08 -10.48 -12.51
C VAL A 7 24.63 -10.49 -13.93
N PRO A 8 24.60 -11.63 -14.65
CA PRO A 8 25.11 -11.69 -16.01
C PRO A 8 24.42 -10.62 -16.86
N ILE A 9 25.21 -9.95 -17.70
CA ILE A 9 24.67 -8.88 -18.57
C ILE A 9 23.59 -9.44 -19.52
N GLU A 10 23.69 -10.72 -19.86
CA GLU A 10 22.72 -11.49 -20.64
C GLU A 10 21.33 -11.47 -20.01
N TYR A 11 21.22 -11.53 -18.69
CA TYR A 11 19.94 -11.43 -17.97
C TYR A 11 19.21 -10.13 -18.25
N TYR A 12 19.94 -9.00 -18.30
CA TYR A 12 19.34 -7.71 -18.63
C TYR A 12 18.90 -7.63 -20.10
N TYR A 13 19.67 -8.25 -21.02
CA TYR A 13 19.25 -8.35 -22.41
C TYR A 13 18.01 -9.21 -22.58
N GLU A 14 17.93 -10.34 -21.91
CA GLU A 14 16.74 -11.20 -21.92
C GLU A 14 15.51 -10.49 -21.36
N MET A 15 15.65 -9.75 -20.25
CA MET A 15 14.56 -8.93 -19.70
C MET A 15 14.08 -7.87 -20.69
N VAL A 16 15.00 -7.16 -21.35
CA VAL A 16 14.65 -6.14 -22.35
C VAL A 16 13.96 -6.77 -23.57
N GLU A 17 14.43 -7.90 -24.05
CA GLU A 17 13.81 -8.61 -25.17
C GLU A 17 12.42 -9.16 -24.79
N HIS A 18 12.26 -9.74 -23.59
CA HIS A 18 10.96 -10.15 -23.06
C HIS A 18 10.00 -8.98 -22.95
N ARG A 19 10.48 -7.81 -22.47
CA ARG A 19 9.65 -6.60 -22.37
C ARG A 19 9.17 -6.13 -23.74
N LYS A 20 10.08 -6.07 -24.72
CA LYS A 20 9.71 -5.73 -26.10
C LYS A 20 8.69 -6.70 -26.69
N LEU A 21 8.85 -7.99 -26.42
CA LEU A 21 7.94 -9.03 -26.89
C LEU A 21 6.55 -8.85 -26.28
N ILE A 22 6.46 -8.62 -24.99
CA ILE A 22 5.20 -8.38 -24.27
C ILE A 22 4.52 -7.11 -24.79
N ASP A 23 5.25 -6.01 -24.91
CA ASP A 23 4.71 -4.74 -25.41
C ASP A 23 4.24 -4.83 -26.86
N THR A 24 4.80 -5.74 -27.66
CA THR A 24 4.41 -5.98 -29.05
C THR A 24 3.23 -6.94 -29.18
N LEU A 25 3.20 -7.99 -28.36
CA LEU A 25 2.17 -9.04 -28.41
C LEU A 25 0.89 -8.62 -27.70
N ILE A 26 1.00 -7.81 -26.64
CA ILE A 26 -0.12 -7.33 -25.82
C ILE A 26 0.01 -5.80 -25.69
N PRO A 27 -0.23 -5.05 -26.77
CA PRO A 27 -0.23 -3.59 -26.66
C PRO A 27 -1.28 -3.15 -25.64
N PRO A 28 -0.98 -2.17 -24.79
CA PRO A 28 -1.94 -1.68 -23.81
C PRO A 28 -3.23 -1.24 -24.49
N LYS A 29 -4.32 -1.93 -24.19
CA LYS A 29 -5.66 -1.60 -24.67
C LYS A 29 -6.28 -0.57 -23.72
N GLY A 30 -5.89 0.67 -23.85
CA GLY A 30 -6.47 1.70 -23.02
C GLY A 30 -5.86 3.08 -23.29
N VAL A 31 -6.55 4.09 -22.86
CA VAL A 31 -6.09 5.49 -22.86
C VAL A 31 -5.77 5.85 -21.41
N LEU A 32 -4.55 6.30 -21.17
CA LEU A 32 -4.19 6.86 -19.86
C LEU A 32 -4.77 8.27 -19.78
N LEU A 33 -5.66 8.46 -18.82
CA LEU A 33 -6.26 9.75 -18.51
C LEU A 33 -5.83 10.21 -17.13
N ASN A 34 -5.49 11.50 -17.02
CA ASN A 34 -5.29 12.11 -15.71
C ASN A 34 -6.65 12.26 -15.03
N MET A 35 -6.76 11.87 -13.76
CA MET A 35 -8.02 11.93 -13.00
C MET A 35 -8.45 13.34 -12.60
N GLY A 36 -7.66 14.36 -12.94
CA GLY A 36 -8.00 15.76 -12.71
C GLY A 36 -7.85 16.21 -11.26
N PHE A 37 -8.22 17.44 -10.99
CA PHE A 37 -8.03 18.10 -9.69
C PHE A 37 -8.96 17.60 -8.59
N SER A 38 -9.96 16.79 -8.91
CA SER A 38 -10.79 16.14 -7.89
C SER A 38 -10.00 15.11 -7.11
N ILE A 39 -9.08 14.41 -7.79
CA ILE A 39 -8.23 13.36 -7.22
C ILE A 39 -6.81 13.88 -7.02
N ASN A 40 -6.17 14.36 -8.11
CA ASN A 40 -4.77 14.74 -8.07
C ASN A 40 -4.58 16.12 -7.43
N SER A 41 -3.55 16.24 -6.61
CA SER A 41 -3.12 17.47 -5.95
C SER A 41 -1.90 18.10 -6.64
N ARG A 42 -1.30 19.11 -6.00
CA ARG A 42 0.03 19.63 -6.37
C ARG A 42 1.16 18.89 -5.66
N GLY A 43 0.85 18.15 -4.61
CA GLY A 43 1.78 17.28 -3.90
C GLY A 43 1.91 15.92 -4.57
N ALA A 44 2.59 15.01 -3.92
CA ALA A 44 2.66 13.61 -4.35
C ALA A 44 1.33 12.92 -4.01
N ASP A 45 0.74 12.22 -4.99
CA ASP A 45 -0.42 11.34 -4.84
C ASP A 45 -0.02 9.95 -5.36
N TYR A 46 -0.15 8.91 -4.54
CA TYR A 46 0.36 7.57 -4.88
C TYR A 46 -0.35 6.46 -4.07
N GLY A 47 0.02 5.19 -4.32
CA GLY A 47 -0.55 4.03 -3.64
C GLY A 47 -2.06 3.87 -3.81
N PRO A 48 -2.62 4.00 -5.04
CA PRO A 48 -4.06 3.89 -5.24
C PRO A 48 -4.55 2.47 -5.00
N ALA A 49 -5.67 2.34 -4.29
CA ALA A 49 -6.41 1.09 -4.10
C ALA A 49 -7.90 1.31 -4.33
N LEU A 50 -8.51 0.40 -5.07
CA LEU A 50 -9.96 0.42 -5.32
C LEU A 50 -10.67 -0.49 -4.32
N SER A 51 -11.89 -0.09 -3.92
CA SER A 51 -12.84 -1.00 -3.29
C SER A 51 -13.17 -2.18 -4.24
N GLN A 52 -13.65 -3.27 -3.69
CA GLN A 52 -14.02 -4.45 -4.51
C GLN A 52 -15.06 -4.13 -5.59
N ASN A 53 -15.97 -3.20 -5.31
CA ASN A 53 -17.00 -2.76 -6.26
C ASN A 53 -16.49 -1.69 -7.23
N ASN A 54 -15.24 -1.25 -7.12
CA ASN A 54 -14.64 -0.15 -7.89
C ASN A 54 -15.37 1.20 -7.73
N ASP A 55 -16.07 1.40 -6.63
CA ASP A 55 -16.85 2.61 -6.34
C ASP A 55 -16.18 3.56 -5.32
N ALA A 56 -15.11 3.11 -4.68
CA ALA A 56 -14.26 3.93 -3.82
C ALA A 56 -12.78 3.78 -4.21
N LEU A 57 -12.07 4.89 -4.26
CA LEU A 57 -10.64 4.99 -4.51
C LEU A 57 -9.96 5.56 -3.28
N LEU A 58 -9.09 4.76 -2.66
CA LEU A 58 -8.21 5.20 -1.59
C LEU A 58 -6.84 5.50 -2.19
N PHE A 59 -6.12 6.45 -1.61
CA PHE A 59 -4.75 6.74 -2.00
C PHE A 59 -4.04 7.57 -0.93
N THR A 60 -2.73 7.58 -0.97
CA THR A 60 -1.87 8.43 -0.13
C THR A 60 -1.62 9.75 -0.82
N SER A 61 -1.64 10.85 -0.07
CA SER A 61 -1.39 12.18 -0.60
C SER A 61 -0.57 13.03 0.36
N GLN A 62 0.38 13.78 -0.19
CA GLN A 62 1.11 14.86 0.49
C GLN A 62 0.54 16.23 0.12
N ARG A 63 -0.77 16.34 -0.07
CA ARG A 63 -1.39 17.61 -0.46
C ARG A 63 -1.37 18.61 0.69
N GLU A 64 -1.11 19.87 0.34
CA GLU A 64 -1.28 20.97 1.29
C GLU A 64 -2.76 21.27 1.44
N GLU A 65 -3.34 21.02 2.61
CA GLU A 65 -4.58 21.67 2.95
C GLU A 65 -4.29 23.14 3.21
N LEU A 66 -5.20 24.00 2.76
CA LEU A 66 -5.13 25.45 3.06
C LEU A 66 -5.39 25.66 4.57
N SER A 67 -4.48 25.23 5.42
CA SER A 67 -4.49 25.55 6.83
C SER A 67 -3.69 26.84 7.03
N PHE A 68 -4.25 27.78 7.77
CA PHE A 68 -3.54 29.01 8.20
C PHE A 68 -2.43 28.73 9.22
N GLU A 69 -2.15 27.46 9.52
CA GLU A 69 -1.08 27.03 10.42
C GLU A 69 0.24 26.91 9.66
N ILE A 70 1.10 27.88 9.89
CA ILE A 70 2.37 28.12 9.16
C ILE A 70 3.43 27.02 9.38
N ASN A 71 3.18 25.98 10.20
CA ASN A 71 4.18 24.97 10.60
C ASN A 71 3.67 23.52 10.68
N LYS A 72 2.60 23.14 9.98
CA LYS A 72 2.26 21.72 9.89
C LYS A 72 3.27 21.04 8.97
N SER A 73 4.03 20.07 9.48
CA SER A 73 4.86 19.20 8.63
C SER A 73 3.96 18.58 7.56
N LYS A 74 4.46 18.47 6.33
CA LYS A 74 3.75 17.76 5.26
C LYS A 74 3.77 16.28 5.61
N ASN A 75 2.69 15.79 6.21
CA ASN A 75 2.50 14.38 6.44
C ASN A 75 1.95 13.72 5.18
N GLU A 76 2.19 12.44 5.08
CA GLU A 76 1.49 11.57 4.16
C GLU A 76 0.18 11.17 4.83
N ASP A 77 -0.94 11.50 4.20
CA ASP A 77 -2.28 11.24 4.69
C ASP A 77 -3.08 10.37 3.72
N LEU A 78 -4.00 9.57 4.26
CA LEU A 78 -4.93 8.79 3.45
C LEU A 78 -6.12 9.65 3.01
N TYR A 79 -6.45 9.52 1.73
CA TYR A 79 -7.60 10.16 1.09
C TYR A 79 -8.50 9.12 0.44
N ILE A 80 -9.78 9.43 0.36
CA ILE A 80 -10.79 8.62 -0.30
C ILE A 80 -11.64 9.46 -1.25
N SER A 81 -12.00 8.89 -2.39
CA SER A 81 -12.95 9.45 -3.34
C SER A 81 -13.95 8.38 -3.75
N TYR A 82 -15.16 8.79 -4.06
CA TYR A 82 -16.25 7.90 -4.43
C TYR A 82 -16.69 8.14 -5.87
N LEU A 83 -16.99 7.05 -6.57
CA LEU A 83 -17.52 7.07 -7.93
C LEU A 83 -19.03 7.23 -7.87
N ASP A 84 -19.57 8.25 -8.54
CA ASP A 84 -21.01 8.43 -8.63
C ASP A 84 -21.65 7.55 -9.72
N ALA A 85 -22.98 7.54 -9.77
CA ALA A 85 -23.74 6.77 -10.75
C ALA A 85 -23.50 7.18 -12.22
N TYR A 86 -22.87 8.32 -12.47
CA TYR A 86 -22.52 8.84 -13.79
C TYR A 86 -21.08 8.52 -14.19
N GLY A 87 -20.32 7.82 -13.34
CA GLY A 87 -18.91 7.48 -13.59
C GLY A 87 -17.95 8.64 -13.29
N THR A 88 -18.35 9.58 -12.43
CA THR A 88 -17.53 10.72 -12.04
C THR A 88 -17.01 10.53 -10.62
N TRP A 89 -15.71 10.70 -10.41
CA TRP A 89 -15.10 10.67 -9.10
C TRP A 89 -15.39 11.96 -8.33
N SER A 90 -15.80 11.83 -7.08
CA SER A 90 -15.96 12.95 -6.16
C SER A 90 -14.62 13.66 -5.92
N LYS A 91 -14.67 14.86 -5.35
CA LYS A 91 -13.47 15.43 -4.74
C LYS A 91 -12.95 14.46 -3.66
N ALA A 92 -11.65 14.28 -3.60
CA ALA A 92 -11.04 13.47 -2.55
C ALA A 92 -11.20 14.12 -1.17
N TYR A 93 -11.50 13.29 -0.16
CA TYR A 93 -11.67 13.67 1.23
C TYR A 93 -10.55 13.06 2.07
N ALA A 94 -10.00 13.83 3.00
CA ALA A 94 -9.11 13.29 4.00
C ALA A 94 -9.85 12.27 4.90
N MET A 95 -9.21 11.19 5.25
CA MET A 95 -9.75 10.21 6.20
C MET A 95 -9.39 10.66 7.62
N GLU A 96 -10.08 11.69 8.12
CA GLU A 96 -9.71 12.41 9.35
C GLU A 96 -9.63 11.50 10.58
N GLU A 97 -10.46 10.44 10.66
CA GLU A 97 -10.45 9.48 11.77
C GLU A 97 -9.23 8.55 11.73
N ILE A 98 -8.62 8.38 10.55
CA ILE A 98 -7.43 7.55 10.34
C ILE A 98 -6.17 8.39 10.40
N ASN A 99 -6.17 9.54 9.74
CA ASN A 99 -5.01 10.40 9.65
C ASN A 99 -4.64 10.99 11.01
N SER A 100 -3.35 11.11 11.27
CA SER A 100 -2.81 11.57 12.54
C SER A 100 -1.70 12.61 12.33
N ASN A 101 -0.87 12.81 13.35
CA ASN A 101 0.35 13.62 13.21
C ASN A 101 1.53 12.82 12.64
N TYR A 102 1.31 11.55 12.30
CA TYR A 102 2.27 10.65 11.69
C TYR A 102 1.99 10.49 10.20
N ASN A 103 2.78 9.68 9.51
CA ASN A 103 2.55 9.39 8.10
C ASN A 103 1.63 8.16 7.99
N GLU A 104 0.49 8.31 7.34
CA GLU A 104 -0.41 7.21 6.97
C GLU A 104 -0.39 7.01 5.46
N GLY A 105 -0.30 5.75 5.04
CA GLY A 105 -0.26 5.47 3.60
C GLY A 105 -0.59 4.04 3.22
N SER A 106 -0.59 3.80 1.92
CA SER A 106 -0.69 2.47 1.30
C SER A 106 -1.79 1.62 1.94
N ALA A 107 -3.04 1.92 1.63
CA ALA A 107 -4.19 1.26 2.24
C ALA A 107 -4.88 0.27 1.30
N CYS A 108 -5.56 -0.73 1.86
CA CYS A 108 -6.52 -1.57 1.16
C CYS A 108 -7.77 -1.82 2.02
N LEU A 109 -8.90 -2.09 1.36
CA LEU A 109 -10.16 -2.45 2.01
C LEU A 109 -10.41 -3.95 1.97
N SER A 110 -11.08 -4.46 3.00
CA SER A 110 -11.71 -5.78 2.92
C SER A 110 -12.79 -5.81 1.84
N ALA A 111 -13.14 -7.02 1.38
CA ALA A 111 -14.12 -7.22 0.32
C ALA A 111 -15.51 -6.61 0.63
N ASP A 112 -15.91 -6.61 1.89
CA ASP A 112 -17.16 -6.03 2.35
C ASP A 112 -17.07 -4.50 2.61
N GLY A 113 -15.86 -3.92 2.47
CA GLY A 113 -15.59 -2.50 2.71
C GLY A 113 -15.59 -2.07 4.18
N ASN A 114 -15.74 -3.03 5.13
CA ASN A 114 -15.91 -2.72 6.54
C ASN A 114 -14.61 -2.73 7.36
N THR A 115 -13.51 -3.19 6.76
CA THR A 115 -12.19 -3.17 7.38
C THR A 115 -11.18 -2.50 6.46
N LEU A 116 -10.47 -1.54 6.98
CA LEU A 116 -9.34 -0.87 6.33
C LEU A 116 -8.05 -1.45 6.90
N TYR A 117 -7.10 -1.77 6.03
CA TYR A 117 -5.71 -2.03 6.39
C TYR A 117 -4.84 -0.94 5.78
N PHE A 118 -3.89 -0.44 6.55
CA PHE A 118 -3.03 0.68 6.12
C PHE A 118 -1.71 0.66 6.87
N SER A 119 -0.70 1.34 6.35
CA SER A 119 0.55 1.56 7.06
C SER A 119 0.56 2.89 7.78
N ARG A 120 1.17 2.91 8.98
CA ARG A 120 1.50 4.11 9.75
C ARG A 120 2.96 4.07 10.14
N CYS A 121 3.66 5.20 9.95
CA CYS A 121 5.10 5.30 10.18
C CYS A 121 5.42 6.25 11.33
N ASP A 122 6.61 6.09 11.90
CA ASP A 122 7.18 6.99 12.93
C ASP A 122 6.31 7.18 14.18
N CYS A 123 5.44 6.20 14.49
CA CYS A 123 4.46 6.33 15.55
C CYS A 123 4.92 5.66 16.86
N PRO A 124 4.53 6.20 18.05
CA PRO A 124 4.91 5.62 19.35
C PRO A 124 4.38 4.21 19.59
N SER A 125 3.32 3.80 18.86
CA SER A 125 2.73 2.46 18.92
C SER A 125 3.23 1.54 17.83
N CYS A 126 4.19 1.99 17.00
CA CYS A 126 4.85 1.17 16.01
C CYS A 126 5.97 0.35 16.64
N TYR A 127 6.20 -0.86 16.17
CA TYR A 127 7.34 -1.70 16.51
C TYR A 127 8.59 -1.29 15.73
N GLY A 128 8.40 -0.92 14.45
CA GLY A 128 9.44 -0.53 13.51
C GLY A 128 9.25 0.87 12.95
N ASP A 129 9.89 1.12 11.81
CA ASP A 129 9.82 2.40 11.10
C ASP A 129 8.40 2.65 10.59
N CYS A 130 7.75 1.63 10.03
CA CYS A 130 6.34 1.61 9.66
C CYS A 130 5.71 0.29 10.05
N ASP A 131 4.48 0.33 10.52
CA ASP A 131 3.69 -0.84 10.88
C ASP A 131 2.35 -0.87 10.14
N LEU A 132 1.83 -2.06 9.95
CA LEU A 132 0.48 -2.28 9.45
C LEU A 132 -0.54 -2.18 10.58
N PHE A 133 -1.61 -1.45 10.30
CA PHE A 133 -2.76 -1.22 11.19
C PHE A 133 -4.04 -1.68 10.51
N SER A 134 -5.07 -1.88 11.30
CA SER A 134 -6.46 -2.04 10.82
C SER A 134 -7.38 -1.05 11.51
N ALA A 135 -8.47 -0.69 10.82
CA ALA A 135 -9.61 0.04 11.36
C ALA A 135 -10.91 -0.61 10.91
N SER A 136 -11.96 -0.47 11.70
CA SER A 136 -13.30 -0.99 11.40
C SER A 136 -14.27 0.14 11.09
N LEU A 137 -15.08 -0.02 10.05
CA LEU A 137 -16.15 0.93 9.71
C LEU A 137 -17.40 0.61 10.53
N LYS A 138 -17.86 1.56 11.35
CA LYS A 138 -19.09 1.47 12.13
C LYS A 138 -19.88 2.77 12.00
N ASP A 139 -21.15 2.66 11.65
CA ASP A 139 -22.03 3.84 11.48
C ASP A 139 -21.40 4.94 10.61
N SER A 140 -20.76 4.55 9.50
CA SER A 140 -20.04 5.41 8.56
C SER A 140 -18.81 6.14 9.14
N THR A 141 -18.29 5.67 10.27
CA THR A 141 -17.10 6.24 10.94
C THR A 141 -16.04 5.15 11.12
N TRP A 142 -14.79 5.45 10.82
CA TRP A 142 -13.66 4.56 11.05
C TRP A 142 -13.29 4.56 12.53
N THR A 143 -13.31 3.39 13.13
CA THR A 143 -13.08 3.17 14.56
C THR A 143 -12.17 1.95 14.81
N ASP A 144 -11.87 1.66 16.07
CA ASP A 144 -11.10 0.47 16.48
C ASP A 144 -9.74 0.37 15.76
N ILE A 145 -9.04 1.49 15.61
CA ILE A 145 -7.70 1.52 15.00
C ILE A 145 -6.75 0.68 15.86
N LYS A 146 -6.15 -0.35 15.26
CA LYS A 146 -5.26 -1.30 15.94
C LYS A 146 -4.03 -1.60 15.12
N ASN A 147 -2.87 -1.62 15.77
CA ASN A 147 -1.66 -2.24 15.23
C ASN A 147 -1.90 -3.76 15.07
N LEU A 148 -1.51 -4.36 13.95
CA LEU A 148 -1.72 -5.79 13.68
C LEU A 148 -0.84 -6.71 14.54
N GLY A 149 0.10 -6.14 15.30
CA GLY A 149 0.92 -6.84 16.26
C GLY A 149 2.13 -7.55 15.67
N ILE A 150 2.97 -8.09 16.56
CA ILE A 150 4.29 -8.64 16.26
C ILE A 150 4.26 -9.91 15.36
N ASN A 151 3.12 -10.56 15.21
CA ASN A 151 2.98 -11.66 14.26
C ASN A 151 3.03 -11.15 12.82
N VAL A 152 2.56 -9.95 12.58
CA VAL A 152 2.54 -9.29 11.27
C VAL A 152 3.72 -8.35 11.14
N ASN A 153 3.81 -7.38 12.04
CA ASN A 153 4.79 -6.31 12.03
C ASN A 153 6.15 -6.76 12.60
N SER A 154 7.21 -6.08 12.20
CA SER A 154 8.59 -6.31 12.60
C SER A 154 9.19 -5.06 13.27
N LEU A 155 10.50 -5.07 13.52
CA LEU A 155 11.25 -3.90 13.95
C LEU A 155 11.77 -3.04 12.79
N SER A 156 11.31 -3.35 11.58
CA SER A 156 11.70 -2.71 10.32
C SER A 156 10.51 -2.00 9.68
N TRP A 157 10.61 -1.69 8.39
CA TRP A 157 9.53 -1.10 7.62
C TRP A 157 8.57 -2.19 7.11
N ASP A 158 7.31 -2.13 7.50
CA ASP A 158 6.22 -2.99 7.04
C ASP A 158 5.11 -2.14 6.43
N SER A 159 4.81 -2.33 5.13
CA SER A 159 3.90 -1.43 4.40
C SER A 159 3.25 -2.12 3.19
N HIS A 160 2.47 -1.38 2.42
CA HIS A 160 1.79 -1.82 1.20
C HIS A 160 0.89 -3.05 1.42
N PRO A 161 -0.08 -3.00 2.35
CA PRO A 161 -0.99 -4.11 2.57
C PRO A 161 -1.88 -4.36 1.35
N SER A 162 -2.12 -5.63 1.05
CA SER A 162 -3.04 -6.09 0.03
C SER A 162 -3.72 -7.38 0.48
N LEU A 163 -5.05 -7.45 0.39
CA LEU A 163 -5.81 -8.64 0.79
C LEU A 163 -6.04 -9.57 -0.40
N SER A 164 -6.01 -10.87 -0.11
CA SER A 164 -6.58 -11.87 -1.03
C SER A 164 -8.07 -11.59 -1.25
N HIS A 165 -8.60 -12.08 -2.36
CA HIS A 165 -10.03 -11.96 -2.67
C HIS A 165 -10.94 -12.57 -1.58
N SER A 166 -10.49 -13.64 -0.91
CA SER A 166 -11.19 -14.25 0.22
C SER A 166 -11.10 -13.45 1.52
N GLY A 167 -10.15 -12.52 1.62
CA GLY A 167 -9.91 -11.71 2.81
C GLY A 167 -9.18 -12.45 3.95
N ASP A 168 -8.78 -13.70 3.73
CA ASP A 168 -8.10 -14.54 4.73
C ASP A 168 -6.58 -14.39 4.73
N THR A 169 -6.02 -13.85 3.68
CA THR A 169 -4.58 -13.69 3.50
C THR A 169 -4.24 -12.21 3.26
N LEU A 170 -3.34 -11.67 4.08
CA LEU A 170 -2.80 -10.32 3.92
C LEU A 170 -1.38 -10.43 3.39
N PHE A 171 -1.15 -9.85 2.22
CA PHE A 171 0.17 -9.65 1.64
C PHE A 171 0.67 -8.26 1.98
N PHE A 172 1.97 -8.09 2.10
CA PHE A 172 2.59 -6.79 2.39
C PHE A 172 4.08 -6.81 2.04
N ALA A 173 4.68 -5.64 1.90
CA ALA A 173 6.12 -5.48 1.71
C ALA A 173 6.82 -5.21 3.04
N SER A 174 8.04 -5.76 3.19
CA SER A 174 8.85 -5.59 4.40
C SER A 174 10.34 -5.68 4.08
N ASP A 175 11.14 -4.82 4.69
CA ASP A 175 12.60 -4.85 4.63
C ASP A 175 13.24 -5.53 5.86
N ARG A 176 12.43 -6.37 6.56
CA ARG A 176 12.89 -7.14 7.73
C ARG A 176 14.07 -8.06 7.40
N LEU A 177 14.94 -8.24 8.36
CA LEU A 177 16.11 -9.12 8.21
C LEU A 177 15.71 -10.56 7.89
N GLY A 178 16.50 -11.20 7.03
CA GLY A 178 16.31 -12.60 6.64
C GLY A 178 15.51 -12.79 5.36
N GLY A 179 15.21 -11.71 4.64
CA GLY A 179 14.64 -11.74 3.30
C GLY A 179 15.66 -12.10 2.20
N PHE A 180 15.24 -12.00 0.95
CA PHE A 180 16.06 -12.25 -0.24
C PHE A 180 16.69 -10.98 -0.79
N GLY A 181 16.03 -9.83 -0.59
CA GLY A 181 16.41 -8.55 -1.16
C GLY A 181 16.48 -7.38 -0.17
N LEU A 182 16.20 -6.20 -0.68
CA LEU A 182 16.10 -4.97 0.11
C LEU A 182 14.74 -4.91 0.82
N SER A 183 13.65 -5.03 0.06
CA SER A 183 12.33 -5.29 0.59
C SER A 183 11.69 -6.45 -0.17
N ASP A 184 11.03 -7.33 0.54
CA ASP A 184 10.41 -8.54 0.03
C ASP A 184 8.90 -8.53 0.28
N ILE A 185 8.15 -9.31 -0.50
CA ILE A 185 6.74 -9.57 -0.22
C ILE A 185 6.63 -10.70 0.81
N TYR A 186 5.86 -10.41 1.86
CA TYR A 186 5.47 -11.34 2.91
C TYR A 186 3.97 -11.56 2.89
N PHE A 187 3.50 -12.60 3.56
CA PHE A 187 2.08 -12.85 3.79
C PHE A 187 1.83 -13.37 5.20
N THR A 188 0.61 -13.15 5.66
CA THR A 188 0.06 -13.73 6.87
C THR A 188 -1.37 -14.20 6.63
N ILE A 189 -1.82 -15.19 7.38
CA ILE A 189 -3.15 -15.79 7.23
C ILE A 189 -3.97 -15.48 8.47
N ASN A 190 -5.21 -15.03 8.27
CA ASN A 190 -6.18 -14.87 9.35
C ASN A 190 -6.76 -16.23 9.68
N LYS A 191 -6.62 -16.66 10.95
CA LYS A 191 -7.24 -17.84 11.50
C LYS A 191 -8.08 -17.46 12.70
N ASP A 192 -9.38 -17.56 12.56
CA ASP A 192 -10.35 -17.28 13.63
C ASP A 192 -10.19 -15.87 14.25
N GLY A 193 -9.88 -14.87 13.40
CA GLY A 193 -9.70 -13.48 13.82
C GLY A 193 -8.28 -13.12 14.27
N PHE A 194 -7.32 -14.04 14.18
CA PHE A 194 -5.93 -13.83 14.54
C PHE A 194 -5.00 -14.02 13.35
N TRP A 195 -4.10 -13.05 13.14
CA TRP A 195 -3.06 -13.16 12.12
C TRP A 195 -1.94 -14.11 12.58
N THR A 196 -1.59 -15.06 11.72
CA THR A 196 -0.45 -15.96 11.95
C THR A 196 0.88 -15.23 11.83
N GLN A 197 1.97 -15.86 12.25
CA GLN A 197 3.32 -15.36 11.98
C GLN A 197 3.53 -15.17 10.48
N SER A 198 4.03 -13.99 10.09
CA SER A 198 4.31 -13.65 8.70
C SER A 198 5.37 -14.55 8.08
N GLN A 199 5.21 -14.88 6.82
CA GLN A 199 6.09 -15.71 6.04
C GLN A 199 6.50 -15.00 4.75
N ASN A 200 7.77 -15.14 4.37
CA ASN A 200 8.30 -14.65 3.10
C ASN A 200 7.76 -15.48 1.93
N LEU A 201 7.37 -14.86 0.82
CA LEU A 201 6.85 -15.56 -0.37
C LEU A 201 7.93 -16.37 -1.12
N GLY A 202 9.19 -16.23 -0.74
CA GLY A 202 10.30 -16.99 -1.29
C GLY A 202 10.83 -16.46 -2.63
N PRO A 203 11.89 -17.12 -3.15
CA PRO A 203 12.72 -16.60 -4.24
C PRO A 203 12.07 -16.68 -5.63
N ILE A 204 10.87 -17.23 -5.76
CA ILE A 204 10.11 -17.20 -7.02
C ILE A 204 9.46 -15.82 -7.22
N ILE A 205 9.08 -15.18 -6.10
CA ILE A 205 8.47 -13.84 -6.10
C ILE A 205 9.53 -12.80 -5.75
N ASN A 206 10.26 -13.02 -4.67
CA ASN A 206 11.22 -12.07 -4.12
C ASN A 206 12.58 -12.19 -4.80
N THR A 207 13.17 -11.05 -5.12
CA THR A 207 14.48 -10.95 -5.78
C THR A 207 15.51 -10.33 -4.82
N ARG A 208 16.60 -9.81 -5.34
CA ARG A 208 17.62 -9.07 -4.57
C ARG A 208 17.33 -7.57 -4.47
N ASN A 209 16.30 -7.10 -5.15
CA ASN A 209 15.91 -5.70 -5.20
C ASN A 209 14.75 -5.42 -4.23
N ASN A 210 13.94 -4.43 -4.54
CA ASN A 210 12.74 -4.11 -3.79
C ASN A 210 11.52 -4.70 -4.49
N GLU A 211 10.77 -5.52 -3.79
CA GLU A 211 9.44 -5.92 -4.15
C GLU A 211 8.45 -5.19 -3.24
N VAL A 212 7.57 -4.40 -3.84
CA VAL A 212 6.57 -3.57 -3.14
C VAL A 212 5.23 -3.62 -3.85
N SER A 213 4.17 -3.26 -3.16
CA SER A 213 2.80 -3.17 -3.71
C SER A 213 2.28 -4.50 -4.27
N PRO A 214 2.16 -5.53 -3.44
CA PRO A 214 1.65 -6.84 -3.82
C PRO A 214 0.19 -6.83 -4.30
#